data_ba2ad4ee60817b15f41fd80befe2ab4b
#
_entry.id   ba2ad4ee60817b15f41fd80befe2ab4b
#
_cell.length_a   1.000
_cell.length_b   1.000
_cell.length_c   1.000
_cell.angle_alpha   90.00
_cell.angle_beta   90.00
_cell.angle_gamma   90.00
#
_symmetry.space_group_name_H-M   'P 1'
#
loop_
_entity.id
_entity.type
_entity.pdbx_description
1 polymer ?
#
loop_
_entity_poly.entity_id
_entity_poly.type
_entity_poly.pdbx_seq_one_letter_code
_entity_poly.pdbx_strand_id
1 'polypeptide(L)'
;IGSNDVANAMGISVGAGVLTLRQAIVVAAIFEALGSVLASGNVTSTISHGIINVDVLNDHPLLLINGMLSALLSSGVWLLLASIRGWPVSTTHTIIGAVFGFGWVCVGLDNINWSGLLTILVSWLVTPIFSGFISYFLFKFVQKTIFEHSKPARQAKKTVPYYVFIVVSIMLSVVFFASI
;
A
#
# COMPACT_ATOMS: atom_id res chain seq x y z
N ILE A 1 7.53 -6.80 6.72
CA ILE A 1 6.91 -5.65 6.01
C ILE A 1 7.99 -4.85 5.29
N GLY A 2 8.92 -4.19 5.99
CA GLY A 2 9.90 -3.31 5.37
C GLY A 2 10.67 -3.90 4.20
N SER A 3 11.12 -5.16 4.27
CA SER A 3 11.88 -5.78 3.17
C SER A 3 11.03 -6.00 1.91
N ASN A 4 9.75 -6.34 2.05
CA ASN A 4 8.86 -6.59 0.91
C ASN A 4 8.40 -5.27 0.27
N ASP A 5 7.89 -4.35 1.07
CA ASP A 5 7.32 -3.09 0.58
C ASP A 5 8.42 -2.15 0.05
N VAL A 6 9.58 -2.09 0.72
CA VAL A 6 10.74 -1.32 0.23
C VAL A 6 11.26 -1.88 -1.09
N ALA A 7 11.30 -3.20 -1.26
CA ALA A 7 11.70 -3.80 -2.54
C ALA A 7 10.74 -3.42 -3.67
N ASN A 8 9.43 -3.44 -3.42
CA ASN A 8 8.42 -3.05 -4.40
C ASN A 8 8.49 -1.55 -4.74
N ALA A 9 8.68 -0.68 -3.74
CA ALA A 9 8.72 0.76 -3.92
C ALA A 9 10.04 1.25 -4.56
N MET A 10 11.18 0.71 -4.14
CA MET A 10 12.51 1.21 -4.50
C MET A 10 13.24 0.37 -5.55
N GLY A 11 12.75 -0.84 -5.84
CA GLY A 11 13.42 -1.78 -6.74
C GLY A 11 13.71 -1.20 -8.12
N ILE A 12 12.77 -0.45 -8.70
CA ILE A 12 12.95 0.19 -10.01
C ILE A 12 14.06 1.25 -9.96
N SER A 13 14.10 2.07 -8.91
CA SER A 13 15.11 3.13 -8.78
C SER A 13 16.51 2.58 -8.58
N VAL A 14 16.63 1.49 -7.83
CA VAL A 14 17.90 0.77 -7.63
C VAL A 14 18.31 0.03 -8.90
N GLY A 15 17.37 -0.68 -9.54
CA GLY A 15 17.62 -1.42 -10.77
C GLY A 15 18.01 -0.52 -11.95
N ALA A 16 17.48 0.70 -12.01
CA ALA A 16 17.86 1.72 -12.99
C ALA A 16 19.18 2.45 -12.64
N GLY A 17 19.83 2.13 -11.52
CA GLY A 17 21.07 2.76 -11.08
C GLY A 17 20.92 4.22 -10.62
N VAL A 18 19.68 4.67 -10.37
CA VAL A 18 19.39 6.05 -9.90
C VAL A 18 19.76 6.21 -8.43
N LEU A 19 19.51 5.17 -7.65
CA LEU A 19 19.84 5.12 -6.23
C LEU A 19 20.70 3.89 -5.93
N THR A 20 21.65 4.05 -5.02
CA THR A 20 22.30 2.89 -4.41
C THR A 20 21.35 2.21 -3.42
N LEU A 21 21.56 0.93 -3.13
CA LEU A 21 20.74 0.21 -2.16
C LEU A 21 20.68 0.91 -0.78
N ARG A 22 21.82 1.45 -0.31
CA ARG A 22 21.88 2.19 0.96
C ARG A 22 21.04 3.46 0.94
N GLN A 23 21.11 4.22 -0.15
CA GLN A 23 20.28 5.44 -0.32
C GLN A 23 18.80 5.08 -0.38
N ALA A 24 18.43 4.03 -1.10
CA ALA A 24 17.05 3.56 -1.20
C ALA A 24 16.49 3.17 0.19
N ILE A 25 17.26 2.43 1.00
CA ILE A 25 16.86 2.05 2.36
C ILE A 25 16.66 3.28 3.26
N VAL A 26 17.57 4.25 3.22
CA VAL A 26 17.45 5.47 4.04
C VAL A 26 16.24 6.31 3.63
N VAL A 27 16.02 6.49 2.32
CA VAL A 27 14.86 7.21 1.79
C VAL A 27 13.57 6.49 2.19
N ALA A 28 13.50 5.18 2.00
CA ALA A 28 12.35 4.39 2.39
C ALA A 28 12.04 4.51 3.89
N ALA A 29 13.05 4.34 4.75
CA ALA A 29 12.86 4.44 6.20
C ALA A 29 12.28 5.80 6.63
N ILE A 30 12.75 6.90 6.05
CA ILE A 30 12.24 8.24 6.34
C ILE A 30 10.78 8.37 5.89
N PHE A 31 10.48 8.00 4.64
CA PHE A 31 9.13 8.20 4.10
C PHE A 31 8.11 7.19 4.64
N GLU A 32 8.51 5.97 4.98
CA GLU A 32 7.64 5.02 5.69
C GLU A 32 7.30 5.51 7.10
N ALA A 33 8.29 6.03 7.84
CA ALA A 33 8.04 6.61 9.16
C ALA A 33 7.09 7.82 9.08
N LEU A 34 7.31 8.72 8.14
CA LEU A 34 6.43 9.87 7.91
C LEU A 34 5.01 9.43 7.50
N GLY A 35 4.89 8.49 6.56
CA GLY A 35 3.60 7.96 6.12
C GLY A 35 2.83 7.27 7.25
N SER A 36 3.54 6.51 8.09
CA SER A 36 2.97 5.88 9.27
C SER A 36 2.40 6.90 10.25
N VAL A 37 3.09 8.00 10.51
CA VAL A 37 2.61 9.04 11.43
C VAL A 37 1.46 9.86 10.84
N LEU A 38 1.53 10.19 9.54
CA LEU A 38 0.60 11.13 8.93
C LEU A 38 -0.68 10.48 8.39
N ALA A 39 -0.63 9.21 7.98
CA ALA A 39 -1.72 8.59 7.22
C ALA A 39 -2.25 7.26 7.78
N SER A 40 -1.71 6.74 8.90
CA SER A 40 -2.08 5.42 9.41
C SER A 40 -3.48 5.35 10.03
N GLY A 41 -4.02 6.46 10.54
CA GLY A 41 -5.29 6.47 11.27
C GLY A 41 -6.46 5.90 10.45
N ASN A 42 -6.63 6.34 9.22
CA ASN A 42 -7.71 5.87 8.33
C ASN A 42 -7.56 4.40 7.93
N VAL A 43 -6.31 3.95 7.70
CA VAL A 43 -6.02 2.54 7.38
C VAL A 43 -6.35 1.65 8.58
N THR A 44 -5.93 2.04 9.77
CA THR A 44 -6.22 1.31 11.00
C THR A 44 -7.72 1.22 11.25
N SER A 45 -8.47 2.32 11.08
CA SER A 45 -9.92 2.34 11.20
C SER A 45 -10.60 1.40 10.20
N THR A 46 -10.18 1.42 8.94
CA THR A 46 -10.72 0.53 7.90
C THR A 46 -10.47 -0.95 8.23
N ILE A 47 -9.29 -1.30 8.73
CA ILE A 47 -8.97 -2.68 9.08
C ILE A 47 -9.74 -3.13 10.33
N SER A 48 -9.83 -2.28 11.35
CA SER A 48 -10.46 -2.65 12.63
C SER A 48 -12.00 -2.72 12.56
N HIS A 49 -12.64 -1.83 11.80
CA HIS A 49 -14.10 -1.75 11.74
C HIS A 49 -14.69 -2.16 10.38
N GLY A 50 -13.87 -2.21 9.34
CA GLY A 50 -14.31 -2.52 7.97
C GLY A 50 -14.50 -4.01 7.68
N ILE A 51 -13.97 -4.91 8.49
CA ILE A 51 -13.95 -6.35 8.21
C ILE A 51 -14.87 -7.12 9.17
N ILE A 52 -14.79 -6.81 10.45
CA ILE A 52 -15.53 -7.48 11.53
C ILE A 52 -16.40 -6.44 12.25
N ASN A 53 -17.59 -6.85 12.66
CA ASN A 53 -18.37 -6.07 13.60
C ASN A 53 -17.75 -6.19 15.00
N VAL A 54 -16.90 -5.24 15.37
CA VAL A 54 -16.17 -5.25 16.66
C VAL A 54 -17.11 -5.02 17.85
N ASP A 55 -18.31 -4.50 17.65
CA ASP A 55 -19.28 -4.27 18.73
C ASP A 55 -19.68 -5.57 19.42
N VAL A 56 -19.69 -6.68 18.68
CA VAL A 56 -19.96 -8.03 19.23
C VAL A 56 -18.87 -8.49 20.22
N LEU A 57 -17.69 -7.87 20.15
CA LEU A 57 -16.55 -8.20 21.00
C LEU A 57 -16.38 -7.24 22.19
N ASN A 58 -17.27 -6.25 22.36
CA ASN A 58 -17.20 -5.29 23.46
C ASN A 58 -17.23 -5.97 24.84
N ASP A 59 -17.99 -7.06 24.99
CA ASP A 59 -18.06 -7.87 26.21
C ASP A 59 -16.87 -8.84 26.37
N HIS A 60 -16.06 -8.99 25.31
CA HIS A 60 -14.93 -9.92 25.29
C HIS A 60 -13.62 -9.26 24.81
N PRO A 61 -13.11 -8.22 25.49
CA PRO A 61 -11.96 -7.43 25.04
C PRO A 61 -10.68 -8.27 24.89
N LEU A 62 -10.51 -9.29 25.72
CA LEU A 62 -9.35 -10.22 25.60
C LEU A 62 -9.40 -11.05 24.33
N LEU A 63 -10.60 -11.41 23.85
CA LEU A 63 -10.75 -12.16 22.60
C LEU A 63 -10.37 -11.25 21.40
N LEU A 64 -10.77 -9.98 21.41
CA LEU A 64 -10.38 -9.01 20.40
C LEU A 64 -8.86 -8.80 20.39
N ILE A 65 -8.25 -8.56 21.55
CA ILE A 65 -6.79 -8.36 21.66
C ILE A 65 -6.03 -9.59 21.16
N ASN A 66 -6.39 -10.79 21.63
CA ASN A 66 -5.73 -12.02 21.21
C ASN A 66 -5.96 -12.33 19.73
N GLY A 67 -7.14 -12.03 19.20
CA GLY A 67 -7.46 -12.19 17.81
C GLY A 67 -6.65 -11.27 16.89
N MET A 68 -6.57 -10.00 17.24
CA MET A 68 -5.75 -9.04 16.49
C MET A 68 -4.25 -9.37 16.59
N LEU A 69 -3.78 -9.82 17.76
CA LEU A 69 -2.41 -10.28 17.92
C LEU A 69 -2.11 -11.52 17.07
N SER A 70 -3.05 -12.47 17.02
CA SER A 70 -2.95 -13.67 16.17
C SER A 70 -2.93 -13.32 14.69
N ALA A 71 -3.77 -12.37 14.26
CA ALA A 71 -3.78 -11.86 12.89
C ALA A 71 -2.45 -11.18 12.54
N LEU A 72 -1.88 -10.42 13.46
CA LEU A 72 -0.59 -9.76 13.27
C LEU A 72 0.55 -10.78 13.17
N LEU A 73 0.58 -11.78 14.04
CA LEU A 73 1.59 -12.83 14.05
C LEU A 73 1.53 -13.70 12.79
N SER A 74 0.33 -14.13 12.38
CA SER A 74 0.16 -14.93 11.16
C SER A 74 0.55 -14.17 9.92
N SER A 75 0.20 -12.88 9.84
CA SER A 75 0.64 -11.99 8.77
C SER A 75 2.16 -11.82 8.76
N GLY A 76 2.77 -11.63 9.92
CA GLY A 76 4.22 -11.51 10.07
C GLY A 76 4.96 -12.77 9.60
N VAL A 77 4.49 -13.94 10.00
CA VAL A 77 5.05 -15.24 9.57
C VAL A 77 4.92 -15.42 8.05
N TRP A 78 3.75 -15.13 7.49
CA TRP A 78 3.54 -15.21 6.05
C TRP A 78 4.47 -14.28 5.26
N LEU A 79 4.56 -13.01 5.68
CA LEU A 79 5.42 -12.01 5.04
C LEU A 79 6.90 -12.37 5.16
N LEU A 80 7.32 -12.95 6.29
CA LEU A 80 8.69 -13.46 6.46
C LEU A 80 8.98 -14.60 5.47
N LEU A 81 8.09 -15.58 5.38
CA LEU A 81 8.24 -16.69 4.44
C LEU A 81 8.27 -16.22 2.98
N ALA A 82 7.40 -15.29 2.62
CA ALA A 82 7.36 -14.68 1.29
C ALA A 82 8.67 -13.93 0.98
N SER A 83 9.17 -13.15 1.94
CA SER A 83 10.43 -12.41 1.78
C SER A 83 11.64 -13.33 1.62
N ILE A 84 11.72 -14.41 2.40
CA ILE A 84 12.80 -15.41 2.28
C ILE A 84 12.78 -16.08 0.89
N ARG A 85 11.58 -16.29 0.32
CA ARG A 85 11.43 -16.90 -1.01
C ARG A 85 11.46 -15.91 -2.17
N GLY A 86 11.58 -14.61 -1.88
CA GLY A 86 11.54 -13.56 -2.91
C GLY A 86 10.18 -13.41 -3.58
N TRP A 87 9.08 -13.80 -2.91
CA TRP A 87 7.74 -13.63 -3.44
C TRP A 87 7.24 -12.20 -3.18
N PRO A 88 6.86 -11.45 -4.22
CA PRO A 88 6.22 -10.16 -4.04
C PRO A 88 4.77 -10.38 -3.59
N VAL A 89 4.46 -10.05 -2.34
CA VAL A 89 3.12 -10.19 -1.76
C VAL A 89 2.62 -8.84 -1.24
N SER A 90 1.32 -8.68 -1.15
CA SER A 90 0.69 -7.49 -0.57
C SER A 90 0.56 -7.64 0.94
N THR A 91 1.13 -6.73 1.71
CA THR A 91 0.98 -6.66 3.17
C THR A 91 -0.46 -6.38 3.56
N THR A 92 -1.15 -5.50 2.84
CA THR A 92 -2.56 -5.16 3.08
C THR A 92 -3.47 -6.36 2.87
N HIS A 93 -3.31 -7.10 1.76
CA HIS A 93 -4.08 -8.33 1.51
C HIS A 93 -3.84 -9.37 2.60
N THR A 94 -2.60 -9.50 3.05
CA THR A 94 -2.21 -10.45 4.10
C THR A 94 -2.90 -10.12 5.43
N ILE A 95 -2.87 -8.86 5.86
CA ILE A 95 -3.49 -8.44 7.13
C ILE A 95 -5.02 -8.57 7.04
N ILE A 96 -5.63 -8.14 5.95
CA ILE A 96 -7.08 -8.25 5.75
C ILE A 96 -7.52 -9.71 5.78
N GLY A 97 -6.79 -10.60 5.10
CA GLY A 97 -7.06 -12.03 5.13
C GLY A 97 -6.91 -12.64 6.53
N ALA A 98 -5.92 -12.21 7.30
CA ALA A 98 -5.69 -12.69 8.66
C ALA A 98 -6.79 -12.21 9.63
N VAL A 99 -7.22 -10.94 9.53
CA VAL A 99 -8.34 -10.39 10.32
C VAL A 99 -9.66 -11.07 9.93
N PHE A 100 -9.90 -11.29 8.64
CA PHE A 100 -11.06 -12.05 8.17
C PHE A 100 -11.05 -13.47 8.74
N GLY A 101 -9.90 -14.16 8.70
CA GLY A 101 -9.76 -15.51 9.26
C GLY A 101 -10.05 -15.56 10.76
N PHE A 102 -9.55 -14.59 11.53
CA PHE A 102 -9.89 -14.43 12.94
C PHE A 102 -11.40 -14.24 13.12
N GLY A 103 -12.00 -13.31 12.38
CA GLY A 103 -13.43 -13.03 12.46
C GLY A 103 -14.27 -14.27 12.16
N TRP A 104 -13.94 -15.00 11.09
CA TRP A 104 -14.65 -16.23 10.72
C TRP A 104 -14.60 -17.29 11.83
N VAL A 105 -13.41 -17.56 12.37
CA VAL A 105 -13.22 -18.66 13.32
C VAL A 105 -13.76 -18.32 14.72
N CYS A 106 -13.57 -17.09 15.19
CA CYS A 106 -13.85 -16.71 16.57
C CYS A 106 -15.16 -15.93 16.77
N VAL A 107 -15.63 -15.24 15.74
CA VAL A 107 -16.83 -14.36 15.85
C VAL A 107 -17.99 -14.93 15.02
N GLY A 108 -17.71 -15.72 14.01
CA GLY A 108 -18.70 -16.32 13.12
C GLY A 108 -18.98 -15.46 11.88
N LEU A 109 -19.44 -16.13 10.82
CA LEU A 109 -19.70 -15.50 9.51
C LEU A 109 -20.81 -14.44 9.55
N ASP A 110 -21.75 -14.56 10.49
CA ASP A 110 -22.88 -13.61 10.64
C ASP A 110 -22.40 -12.24 11.14
N ASN A 111 -21.24 -12.18 11.77
CA ASN A 111 -20.64 -10.96 12.32
C ASN A 111 -19.54 -10.37 11.43
N ILE A 112 -19.37 -10.91 10.22
CA ILE A 112 -18.49 -10.33 9.21
C ILE A 112 -19.19 -9.14 8.55
N ASN A 113 -18.49 -8.04 8.41
CA ASN A 113 -18.95 -6.90 7.62
C ASN A 113 -18.78 -7.18 6.12
N TRP A 114 -19.69 -7.95 5.55
CA TRP A 114 -19.63 -8.35 4.14
C TRP A 114 -19.63 -7.17 3.18
N SER A 115 -20.33 -6.08 3.50
CA SER A 115 -20.35 -4.87 2.68
C SER A 115 -18.97 -4.21 2.63
N GLY A 116 -18.33 -4.05 3.80
CA GLY A 116 -16.98 -3.51 3.90
C GLY A 116 -15.95 -4.41 3.20
N LEU A 117 -16.01 -5.71 3.47
CA LEU A 117 -15.12 -6.70 2.85
C LEU A 117 -15.27 -6.70 1.32
N LEU A 118 -16.50 -6.70 0.79
CA LEU A 118 -16.75 -6.67 -0.63
C LEU A 118 -16.20 -5.39 -1.28
N THR A 119 -16.37 -4.24 -0.64
CA THR A 119 -15.81 -2.98 -1.10
C THR A 119 -14.28 -3.06 -1.23
N ILE A 120 -13.62 -3.66 -0.25
CA ILE A 120 -12.17 -3.90 -0.29
C ILE A 120 -11.80 -4.82 -1.44
N LEU A 121 -12.48 -5.97 -1.59
CA LEU A 121 -12.21 -6.94 -2.64
C LEU A 121 -12.42 -6.35 -4.05
N VAL A 122 -13.48 -5.57 -4.24
CA VAL A 122 -13.74 -4.86 -5.49
C VAL A 122 -12.63 -3.84 -5.77
N SER A 123 -12.16 -3.11 -4.75
CA SER A 123 -11.06 -2.17 -4.92
C SER A 123 -9.77 -2.83 -5.40
N TRP A 124 -9.50 -4.08 -5.01
CA TRP A 124 -8.32 -4.84 -5.46
C TRP A 124 -8.35 -5.16 -6.95
N LEU A 125 -9.54 -5.27 -7.55
CA LEU A 125 -9.70 -5.45 -8.99
C LEU A 125 -9.71 -4.11 -9.75
N VAL A 126 -10.43 -3.14 -9.21
CA VAL A 126 -10.64 -1.83 -9.85
C VAL A 126 -9.34 -1.01 -9.88
N THR A 127 -8.60 -0.98 -8.75
CA THR A 127 -7.39 -0.16 -8.62
C THR A 127 -6.31 -0.49 -9.66
N PRO A 128 -5.89 -1.74 -9.89
CA PRO A 128 -4.87 -2.05 -10.89
C PRO A 128 -5.33 -1.78 -12.33
N ILE A 129 -6.61 -1.94 -12.63
CA ILE A 129 -7.16 -1.63 -13.95
C ILE A 129 -7.05 -0.14 -14.22
N PHE A 130 -7.55 0.71 -13.31
CA PHE A 130 -7.46 2.16 -13.46
C PHE A 130 -6.02 2.66 -13.44
N SER A 131 -5.19 2.12 -12.55
CA SER A 131 -3.77 2.45 -12.47
C SER A 131 -3.03 2.11 -13.77
N GLY A 132 -3.29 0.92 -14.34
CA GLY A 132 -2.72 0.51 -15.62
C GLY A 132 -3.16 1.42 -16.77
N PHE A 133 -4.43 1.78 -16.80
CA PHE A 133 -4.98 2.69 -17.80
C PHE A 133 -4.33 4.08 -17.72
N ILE A 134 -4.30 4.69 -16.54
CA ILE A 134 -3.67 5.99 -16.32
C ILE A 134 -2.18 5.94 -16.67
N SER A 135 -1.47 4.90 -16.21
CA SER A 135 -0.04 4.71 -16.50
C SER A 135 0.24 4.59 -17.99
N TYR A 136 -0.61 3.91 -18.76
CA TYR A 136 -0.49 3.82 -20.20
C TYR A 136 -0.52 5.21 -20.88
N PHE A 137 -1.50 6.05 -20.53
CA PHE A 137 -1.60 7.39 -21.11
C PHE A 137 -0.47 8.30 -20.66
N LEU A 138 -0.09 8.25 -19.38
CA LEU A 138 1.05 8.99 -18.87
C LEU A 138 2.35 8.58 -19.58
N PHE A 139 2.56 7.27 -19.77
CA PHE A 139 3.75 6.78 -20.50
C PHE A 139 3.76 7.24 -21.95
N LYS A 140 2.63 7.13 -22.65
CA LYS A 140 2.47 7.66 -24.02
C LYS A 140 2.78 9.15 -24.10
N PHE A 141 2.31 9.92 -23.12
CA PHE A 141 2.58 11.35 -23.04
C PHE A 141 4.07 11.64 -22.81
N VAL A 142 4.71 10.92 -21.87
CA VAL A 142 6.16 11.02 -21.62
C VAL A 142 6.95 10.59 -22.86
N GLN A 143 6.54 9.50 -23.51
CA GLN A 143 7.17 9.03 -24.74
C GLN A 143 7.20 10.13 -25.81
N LYS A 144 6.04 10.71 -26.09
CA LYS A 144 5.90 11.77 -27.10
C LYS A 144 6.65 13.06 -26.72
N THR A 145 6.62 13.45 -25.44
CA THR A 145 7.19 14.73 -25.00
C THR A 145 8.69 14.66 -24.72
N ILE A 146 9.24 13.48 -24.40
CA ILE A 146 10.65 13.33 -24.04
C ILE A 146 11.39 12.42 -25.01
N PHE A 147 10.95 11.18 -25.19
CA PHE A 147 11.75 10.17 -25.91
C PHE A 147 11.75 10.37 -27.42
N GLU A 148 10.65 10.82 -28.00
CA GLU A 148 10.55 11.10 -29.45
C GLU A 148 11.14 12.45 -29.85
N HIS A 149 11.64 13.23 -28.90
CA HIS A 149 12.26 14.53 -29.19
C HIS A 149 13.70 14.34 -29.69
N SER A 150 14.16 15.21 -30.58
CA SER A 150 15.51 15.18 -31.17
C SER A 150 16.66 15.25 -30.15
N LYS A 151 16.41 15.79 -28.96
CA LYS A 151 17.35 15.87 -27.81
C LYS A 151 16.65 15.44 -26.52
N PRO A 152 16.42 14.11 -26.31
CA PRO A 152 15.61 13.61 -25.19
C PRO A 152 16.15 14.02 -23.82
N ALA A 153 17.47 13.93 -23.61
CA ALA A 153 18.10 14.30 -22.33
C ALA A 153 17.91 15.79 -21.96
N ARG A 154 17.97 16.68 -22.96
CA ARG A 154 17.72 18.10 -22.73
C ARG A 154 16.24 18.37 -22.43
N GLN A 155 15.37 17.67 -23.14
CA GLN A 155 13.92 17.78 -22.93
C GLN A 155 13.52 17.24 -21.56
N ALA A 156 14.07 16.09 -21.16
CA ALA A 156 13.84 15.53 -19.82
C ALA A 156 14.22 16.53 -18.70
N LYS A 157 15.37 17.18 -18.78
CA LYS A 157 15.80 18.20 -17.81
C LYS A 157 14.77 19.36 -17.67
N LYS A 158 14.07 19.68 -18.73
CA LYS A 158 13.05 20.74 -18.69
C LYS A 158 11.69 20.24 -18.18
N THR A 159 11.31 19.03 -18.51
CA THR A 159 9.95 18.53 -18.33
C THR A 159 9.78 17.74 -17.04
N VAL A 160 10.81 16.99 -16.60
CA VAL A 160 10.76 16.19 -15.38
C VAL A 160 10.40 16.99 -14.13
N PRO A 161 10.92 18.20 -13.90
CA PRO A 161 10.51 19.00 -12.73
C PRO A 161 9.01 19.26 -12.64
N TYR A 162 8.34 19.47 -13.78
CA TYR A 162 6.88 19.66 -13.82
C TYR A 162 6.13 18.36 -13.47
N TYR A 163 6.60 17.21 -13.95
CA TYR A 163 6.01 15.92 -13.58
C TYR A 163 6.16 15.64 -12.10
N VAL A 164 7.35 15.88 -11.57
CA VAL A 164 7.61 15.72 -10.12
C VAL A 164 6.70 16.65 -9.32
N PHE A 165 6.58 17.92 -9.72
CA PHE A 165 5.67 18.87 -9.06
C PHE A 165 4.22 18.38 -9.05
N ILE A 166 3.71 17.92 -10.20
CA ILE A 166 2.34 17.40 -10.30
C ILE A 166 2.14 16.17 -9.39
N VAL A 167 3.07 15.21 -9.44
CA VAL A 167 2.97 14.00 -8.63
C VAL A 167 3.01 14.33 -7.14
N VAL A 168 3.96 15.15 -6.71
CA VAL A 168 4.07 15.57 -5.30
C VAL A 168 2.83 16.34 -4.86
N SER A 169 2.30 17.25 -5.71
CA SER A 169 1.09 18.00 -5.39
C SER A 169 -0.14 17.08 -5.23
N ILE A 170 -0.29 16.09 -6.10
CA ILE A 170 -1.37 15.09 -5.97
C ILE A 170 -1.21 14.28 -4.68
N MET A 171 -0.01 13.79 -4.39
CA MET A 171 0.27 13.02 -3.18
C MET A 171 -0.03 13.82 -1.90
N LEU A 172 0.43 15.08 -1.84
CA LEU A 172 0.14 15.97 -0.72
C LEU A 172 -1.35 16.25 -0.57
N SER A 173 -2.05 16.45 -1.69
CA SER A 173 -3.51 16.64 -1.67
C SER A 173 -4.22 15.41 -1.13
N VAL A 174 -3.85 14.20 -1.56
CA VAL A 174 -4.44 12.96 -1.05
C VAL A 174 -4.22 12.82 0.46
N VAL A 175 -2.99 13.05 0.95
CA VAL A 175 -2.69 13.00 2.38
C VAL A 175 -3.50 14.05 3.15
N PHE A 176 -3.59 15.26 2.65
CA PHE A 176 -4.34 16.35 3.28
C PHE A 176 -5.84 16.02 3.38
N PHE A 177 -6.47 15.59 2.28
CA PHE A 177 -7.90 15.23 2.30
C PHE A 177 -8.20 13.94 3.06
N ALA A 178 -7.23 13.03 3.18
CA ALA A 178 -7.39 11.83 4.00
C ALA A 178 -7.24 12.10 5.50
N SER A 179 -6.68 13.25 5.90
CA SER A 179 -6.50 13.63 7.32
C SER A 179 -7.63 14.52 7.87
N ILE A 180 -8.55 14.98 7.02
CA ILE A 180 -9.75 15.72 7.40
C ILE A 180 -10.95 14.79 7.51
#